data_a2a38ec7e28d7345b38244dc23854a07
#
_entry.id   a2a38ec7e28d7345b38244dc23854a07
#
_cell.length_a   1.000
_cell.length_b   1.000
_cell.length_c   1.000
_cell.angle_alpha   90.00
_cell.angle_beta   90.00
_cell.angle_gamma   90.00
#
_symmetry.space_group_name_H-M   'P 1'
#
loop_
_entity.id
_entity.type
_entity.pdbx_description
1 polymer ?
#
loop_
_entity_poly.entity_id
_entity_poly.type
_entity_poly.pdbx_seq_one_letter_code
_entity_poly.pdbx_strand_id
1 'polypeptide(L)'
;PFVRDIEKIMHLPYYNRYGDKTQVFSLYRNDDISRRAQHVQLVSRIARNIGNVLNLNQDLIEAISLGDDIGHAPFGHAGERILSALLRGETGRYFNHNVHSVRVLDVLGQRNISQQTQVPVNICIRQPISLGN
;
A
#
# COMPACT_ATOMS: atom_id res chain seq x y z
N PRO A 1 7.23 -6.48 -17.06
CA PRO A 1 7.49 -6.91 -15.68
C PRO A 1 6.48 -6.29 -14.71
N PHE A 2 6.28 -4.96 -14.70
CA PHE A 2 5.45 -4.24 -13.72
C PHE A 2 3.94 -4.49 -13.84
N VAL A 3 3.42 -4.83 -15.01
CA VAL A 3 2.02 -5.26 -15.19
C VAL A 3 1.70 -6.48 -14.31
N ARG A 4 2.61 -7.45 -14.24
CA ARG A 4 2.43 -8.60 -13.35
C ARG A 4 2.46 -8.23 -11.87
N ASP A 5 3.19 -7.18 -11.50
CA ASP A 5 3.23 -6.69 -10.12
C ASP A 5 1.91 -6.00 -9.76
N ILE A 6 1.30 -5.25 -10.68
CA ILE A 6 -0.05 -4.71 -10.56
C ILE A 6 -1.07 -5.82 -10.29
N GLU A 7 -1.08 -6.85 -11.15
CA GLU A 7 -1.97 -8.01 -11.00
C GLU A 7 -1.80 -8.69 -9.64
N LYS A 8 -0.55 -8.93 -9.21
CA LYS A 8 -0.27 -9.53 -7.90
C LYS A 8 -0.77 -8.68 -6.75
N ILE A 9 -0.55 -7.36 -6.78
CA ILE A 9 -1.04 -6.44 -5.75
C ILE A 9 -2.56 -6.49 -5.66
N MET A 10 -3.26 -6.44 -6.80
CA MET A 10 -4.72 -6.48 -6.85
C MET A 10 -5.31 -7.81 -6.34
N HIS A 11 -4.58 -8.92 -6.48
CA HIS A 11 -5.00 -10.22 -5.96
C HIS A 11 -4.66 -10.44 -4.48
N LEU A 12 -3.93 -9.54 -3.82
CA LEU A 12 -3.65 -9.66 -2.40
C LEU A 12 -4.92 -9.48 -1.55
N PRO A 13 -5.15 -10.33 -0.54
CA PRO A 13 -6.25 -10.14 0.39
C PRO A 13 -6.23 -8.77 1.09
N TYR A 14 -5.04 -8.20 1.26
CA TYR A 14 -4.84 -6.86 1.84
C TYR A 14 -5.36 -5.74 0.93
N TYR A 15 -5.29 -5.92 -0.39
CA TYR A 15 -5.85 -4.98 -1.35
C TYR A 15 -7.38 -4.94 -1.28
N ASN A 16 -8.02 -6.10 -1.15
CA ASN A 16 -9.48 -6.18 -0.99
C ASN A 16 -9.99 -5.41 0.23
N ARG A 17 -9.18 -5.33 1.30
CA ARG A 17 -9.52 -4.56 2.50
C ARG A 17 -9.56 -3.05 2.29
N TYR A 18 -9.08 -2.53 1.16
CA TYR A 18 -9.29 -1.11 0.80
C TYR A 18 -10.78 -0.76 0.64
N GLY A 19 -11.60 -1.72 0.21
CA GLY A 19 -13.05 -1.56 0.10
C GLY A 19 -13.74 -1.30 1.45
N ASP A 20 -13.18 -1.85 2.53
CA ASP A 20 -13.75 -1.76 3.87
C ASP A 20 -13.21 -0.56 4.68
N LYS A 21 -12.12 0.06 4.21
CA LYS A 21 -11.50 1.21 4.87
C LYS A 21 -12.04 2.52 4.29
N THR A 22 -12.56 3.39 5.17
CA THR A 22 -12.89 4.76 4.80
C THR A 22 -11.64 5.61 4.68
N GLN A 23 -11.68 6.68 3.86
CA GLN A 23 -10.53 7.55 3.66
C GLN A 23 -10.26 8.43 4.89
N VAL A 24 -11.28 9.08 5.43
CA VAL A 24 -11.15 10.05 6.53
C VAL A 24 -12.15 9.76 7.65
N PHE A 25 -13.43 9.59 7.32
CA PHE A 25 -14.52 9.44 8.29
C PHE A 25 -14.87 7.97 8.49
N SER A 26 -14.61 7.46 9.69
CA SER A 26 -15.01 6.10 10.09
C SER A 26 -16.38 6.15 10.77
N LEU A 27 -17.18 5.10 10.58
CA LEU A 27 -18.46 4.91 11.27
C LEU A 27 -19.61 5.85 10.85
N TYR A 28 -19.49 6.58 9.76
CA TYR A 28 -20.58 7.37 9.20
C TYR A 28 -21.45 6.48 8.27
N ARG A 29 -22.76 6.51 8.45
CA ARG A 29 -23.72 5.88 7.55
C ARG A 29 -24.06 6.82 6.39
N ASN A 30 -23.13 7.01 5.47
CA ASN A 30 -23.33 7.80 4.26
C ASN A 30 -22.64 7.11 3.10
N ASP A 31 -23.37 6.81 2.05
CA ASP A 31 -22.86 6.14 0.84
C ASP A 31 -21.96 7.05 -0.01
N ASP A 32 -21.98 8.35 0.22
CA ASP A 32 -21.14 9.33 -0.48
C ASP A 32 -19.71 9.42 0.08
N ILE A 33 -19.40 8.67 1.13
CA ILE A 33 -18.05 8.67 1.70
C ILE A 33 -17.11 7.89 0.78
N SER A 34 -16.11 8.58 0.24
CA SER A 34 -15.10 7.94 -0.59
C SER A 34 -14.33 6.90 0.21
N ARG A 35 -14.26 5.70 -0.33
CA ARG A 35 -13.50 4.60 0.23
C ARG A 35 -12.05 4.66 -0.21
N ARG A 36 -11.16 4.08 0.56
CA ARG A 36 -9.74 4.04 0.26
C ARG A 36 -9.43 3.40 -1.10
N ALA A 37 -10.20 2.40 -1.51
CA ALA A 37 -10.08 1.79 -2.84
C ALA A 37 -10.24 2.82 -3.98
N GLN A 38 -11.25 3.69 -3.88
CA GLN A 38 -11.49 4.75 -4.88
C GLN A 38 -10.37 5.80 -4.86
N HIS A 39 -9.91 6.17 -3.67
CA HIS A 39 -8.80 7.13 -3.52
C HIS A 39 -7.54 6.62 -4.21
N VAL A 40 -7.13 5.39 -3.92
CA VAL A 40 -5.93 4.76 -4.51
C VAL A 40 -6.03 4.70 -6.05
N GLN A 41 -7.20 4.36 -6.59
CA GLN A 41 -7.44 4.37 -8.04
C GLN A 41 -7.31 5.78 -8.64
N LEU A 42 -7.85 6.79 -7.97
CA LEU A 42 -7.74 8.18 -8.42
C LEU A 42 -6.29 8.67 -8.40
N VAL A 43 -5.56 8.39 -7.32
CA VAL A 43 -4.13 8.71 -7.20
C VAL A 43 -3.34 8.06 -8.33
N SER A 44 -3.60 6.78 -8.61
CA SER A 44 -2.96 6.06 -9.71
C SER A 44 -3.22 6.74 -11.07
N ARG A 45 -4.45 7.14 -11.34
CA ARG A 45 -4.81 7.82 -12.58
C ARG A 45 -4.09 9.16 -12.75
N ILE A 46 -4.07 9.98 -11.69
CA ILE A 46 -3.38 11.28 -11.70
C ILE A 46 -1.87 11.08 -11.88
N ALA A 47 -1.28 10.18 -11.12
CA ALA A 47 0.15 9.88 -11.20
C ALA A 47 0.57 9.38 -12.60
N ARG A 48 -0.23 8.51 -13.23
CA ARG A 48 -0.01 8.05 -14.60
C ARG A 48 -0.06 9.21 -15.62
N ASN A 49 -1.01 10.13 -15.47
CA ASN A 49 -1.10 11.30 -16.35
C ASN A 49 0.17 12.17 -16.25
N ILE A 50 0.64 12.42 -15.02
CA ILE A 50 1.89 13.15 -14.79
C ILE A 50 3.08 12.37 -15.37
N GLY A 51 3.14 11.07 -15.10
CA GLY A 51 4.19 10.18 -15.61
C GLY A 51 4.26 10.13 -17.14
N ASN A 52 3.10 10.21 -17.81
CA ASN A 52 3.02 10.27 -19.25
C ASN A 52 3.67 11.54 -19.82
N VAL A 53 3.41 12.69 -19.20
CA VAL A 53 4.01 13.97 -19.59
C VAL A 53 5.53 13.96 -19.38
N LEU A 54 5.98 13.29 -18.31
CA LEU A 54 7.41 13.17 -17.96
C LEU A 54 8.11 11.99 -18.65
N ASN A 55 7.42 11.26 -19.54
CA ASN A 55 7.93 10.09 -20.24
C ASN A 55 8.48 8.99 -19.30
N LEU A 56 7.79 8.78 -18.16
CA LEU A 56 8.12 7.76 -17.17
C LEU A 56 7.35 6.46 -17.43
N ASN A 57 7.79 5.37 -16.79
CA ASN A 57 7.14 4.07 -16.90
C ASN A 57 5.80 4.06 -16.16
N GLN A 58 4.69 4.05 -16.90
CA GLN A 58 3.33 4.14 -16.36
C GLN A 58 2.92 2.92 -15.56
N ASP A 59 3.37 1.72 -15.93
CA ASP A 59 3.05 0.49 -15.21
C ASP A 59 3.74 0.45 -13.83
N LEU A 60 4.97 0.97 -13.75
CA LEU A 60 5.66 1.12 -12.47
C LEU A 60 4.94 2.13 -11.56
N ILE A 61 4.52 3.26 -12.12
CA ILE A 61 3.78 4.29 -11.38
C ILE A 61 2.46 3.72 -10.84
N GLU A 62 1.74 2.95 -11.65
CA GLU A 62 0.51 2.29 -11.23
C GLU A 62 0.76 1.30 -10.10
N ALA A 63 1.76 0.43 -10.24
CA ALA A 63 2.11 -0.55 -9.21
C ALA A 63 2.46 0.12 -7.87
N ILE A 64 3.24 1.21 -7.91
CA ILE A 64 3.59 1.98 -6.71
C ILE A 64 2.33 2.59 -6.09
N SER A 65 1.49 3.25 -6.88
CA SER A 65 0.28 3.91 -6.39
C SER A 65 -0.71 2.93 -5.74
N LEU A 66 -0.87 1.73 -6.31
CA LEU A 66 -1.75 0.70 -5.75
C LEU A 66 -1.20 0.09 -4.46
N GLY A 67 0.12 0.05 -4.31
CA GLY A 67 0.79 -0.52 -3.14
C GLY A 67 1.02 0.45 -1.99
N ASP A 68 0.95 1.76 -2.23
CA ASP A 68 1.38 2.80 -1.29
C ASP A 68 0.65 2.71 0.07
N ASP A 69 -0.66 2.63 0.03
CA ASP A 69 -1.54 2.65 1.21
C ASP A 69 -1.90 1.25 1.78
N ILE A 70 -1.37 0.16 1.20
CA ILE A 70 -1.77 -1.22 1.56
C ILE A 70 -1.49 -1.56 3.04
N GLY A 71 -0.45 -0.96 3.61
CA GLY A 71 -0.05 -1.08 5.01
C GLY A 71 -0.63 -0.02 5.94
N HIS A 72 -1.58 0.80 5.47
CA HIS A 72 -2.14 1.88 6.28
C HIS A 72 -2.93 1.34 7.47
N ALA A 73 -2.71 1.95 8.64
CA ALA A 73 -3.40 1.61 9.88
C ALA A 73 -4.90 1.90 9.82
N PRO A 74 -5.74 1.17 10.58
CA PRO A 74 -7.13 1.57 10.82
C PRO A 74 -7.18 2.99 11.41
N PHE A 75 -8.24 3.74 11.08
CA PHE A 75 -8.44 5.14 11.50
C PHE A 75 -7.39 6.14 10.95
N GLY A 76 -6.75 5.80 9.83
CA GLY A 76 -5.85 6.69 9.12
C GLY A 76 -4.65 7.14 9.96
N HIS A 77 -4.23 8.39 9.81
CA HIS A 77 -3.09 8.96 10.54
C HIS A 77 -3.29 9.03 12.07
N ALA A 78 -4.54 9.05 12.54
CA ALA A 78 -4.80 8.99 13.98
C ALA A 78 -4.37 7.62 14.55
N GLY A 79 -4.77 6.54 13.90
CA GLY A 79 -4.34 5.19 14.25
C GLY A 79 -2.83 5.00 14.12
N GLU A 80 -2.24 5.54 13.08
CA GLU A 80 -0.78 5.52 12.88
C GLU A 80 -0.02 6.17 14.04
N ARG A 81 -0.46 7.35 14.50
CA ARG A 81 0.15 8.03 15.66
C ARG A 81 0.06 7.19 16.94
N ILE A 82 -1.09 6.56 17.19
CA ILE A 82 -1.28 5.70 18.37
C ILE A 82 -0.36 4.49 18.29
N LEU A 83 -0.34 3.79 17.16
CA LEU A 83 0.52 2.64 16.95
C LEU A 83 2.01 3.01 17.06
N SER A 84 2.37 4.19 16.53
CA SER A 84 3.75 4.68 16.60
C SER A 84 4.16 4.99 18.04
N ALA A 85 3.27 5.58 18.84
CA ALA A 85 3.52 5.85 20.25
C ALA A 85 3.69 4.57 21.07
N LEU A 86 2.82 3.57 20.86
CA LEU A 86 2.91 2.26 21.51
C LEU A 86 4.20 1.54 21.12
N LEU A 87 4.52 1.46 19.84
CA LEU A 87 5.70 0.78 19.36
C LEU A 87 6.99 1.45 19.86
N ARG A 88 6.98 2.77 19.97
CA ARG A 88 8.12 3.52 20.54
C ARG A 88 8.36 3.18 22.01
N GLY A 89 7.29 3.05 22.81
CA GLY A 89 7.38 2.69 24.23
C GLY A 89 8.01 1.31 24.43
N GLU A 90 7.66 0.34 23.58
CA GLU A 90 8.08 -1.05 23.71
C GLU A 90 9.45 -1.34 23.06
N THR A 91 9.74 -0.71 21.93
CA THR A 91 10.88 -1.11 21.07
C THR A 91 11.82 0.03 20.71
N GLY A 92 11.48 1.27 21.02
CA GLY A 92 12.20 2.45 20.56
C GLY A 92 12.00 2.81 19.08
N ARG A 93 11.16 2.07 18.35
CA ARG A 93 10.91 2.24 16.90
C ARG A 93 9.59 2.96 16.66
N TYR A 94 9.46 3.57 15.49
CA TYR A 94 8.22 4.21 15.05
C TYR A 94 7.47 3.31 14.07
N PHE A 95 6.15 3.34 14.13
CA PHE A 95 5.31 2.79 13.07
C PHE A 95 5.18 3.84 11.95
N ASN A 96 5.37 3.40 10.71
CA ASN A 96 5.17 4.21 9.52
C ASN A 96 4.45 3.36 8.48
N HIS A 97 3.32 3.86 7.96
CA HIS A 97 2.48 3.09 7.04
C HIS A 97 3.20 2.77 5.72
N ASN A 98 4.07 3.66 5.20
CA ASN A 98 4.82 3.41 3.97
C ASN A 98 5.78 2.23 4.14
N VAL A 99 6.52 2.21 5.25
CA VAL A 99 7.42 1.08 5.58
C VAL A 99 6.62 -0.20 5.77
N HIS A 100 5.45 -0.09 6.40
CA HIS A 100 4.56 -1.24 6.58
C HIS A 100 3.96 -1.72 5.27
N SER A 101 3.63 -0.85 4.32
CA SER A 101 3.20 -1.20 2.97
C SER A 101 4.24 -2.05 2.25
N VAL A 102 5.50 -1.62 2.26
CA VAL A 102 6.61 -2.41 1.71
C VAL A 102 6.69 -3.78 2.38
N ARG A 103 6.58 -3.85 3.71
CA ARG A 103 6.62 -5.11 4.45
C ARG A 103 5.44 -6.04 4.10
N VAL A 104 4.25 -5.48 3.91
CA VAL A 104 3.06 -6.25 3.48
C VAL A 104 3.30 -6.85 2.10
N LEU A 105 3.84 -6.08 1.17
CA LEU A 105 4.12 -6.55 -0.19
C LEU A 105 5.26 -7.58 -0.23
N ASP A 106 6.37 -7.33 0.47
CA ASP A 106 7.56 -8.18 0.42
C ASP A 106 7.41 -9.48 1.23
N VAL A 107 6.93 -9.40 2.47
CA VAL A 107 6.92 -10.54 3.40
C VAL A 107 5.58 -11.25 3.42
N LEU A 108 4.49 -10.51 3.61
CA LEU A 108 3.16 -11.10 3.81
C LEU A 108 2.50 -11.44 2.47
N GLY A 109 2.75 -10.64 1.44
CA GLY A 109 2.27 -10.89 0.08
C GLY A 109 2.85 -12.18 -0.49
N GLN A 110 4.15 -12.39 -0.34
CA GLN A 110 4.82 -13.60 -0.82
C GLN A 110 4.27 -14.88 -0.17
N ARG A 111 3.99 -14.86 1.13
CA ARG A 111 3.45 -16.02 1.84
C ARG A 111 2.07 -16.43 1.35
N ASN A 112 1.20 -15.46 1.08
CA ASN A 112 -0.16 -15.74 0.62
C ASN A 112 -0.19 -16.23 -0.83
N ILE A 113 0.61 -15.65 -1.70
CA ILE A 113 0.66 -16.04 -3.11
C ILE A 113 1.34 -17.40 -3.30
N SER A 114 2.41 -17.67 -2.54
CA SER A 114 3.08 -18.99 -2.59
C SER A 114 2.18 -20.13 -2.09
N GLN A 115 1.25 -19.86 -1.18
CA GLN A 115 0.25 -20.85 -0.75
C GLN A 115 -0.84 -21.12 -1.80
N GLN A 116 -1.21 -20.10 -2.59
CA GLN A 116 -2.26 -20.22 -3.59
C GLN A 116 -1.78 -20.70 -4.95
N THR A 117 -0.56 -20.36 -5.35
CA THR A 117 -0.06 -20.59 -6.72
C THR A 117 1.21 -21.42 -6.83
N GLN A 118 1.87 -21.76 -5.71
CA GLN A 118 3.19 -22.42 -5.67
C GLN A 118 4.28 -21.70 -6.51
N VAL A 119 4.07 -20.46 -6.91
CA VAL A 119 5.04 -19.68 -7.69
C VAL A 119 5.73 -18.67 -6.76
N PRO A 120 7.07 -18.64 -6.72
CA PRO A 120 7.78 -17.62 -5.95
C PRO A 120 7.53 -16.24 -6.55
N VAL A 121 6.97 -15.34 -5.74
CA VAL A 121 6.68 -13.97 -6.13
C VAL A 121 7.87 -13.09 -5.76
N ASN A 122 8.71 -12.79 -6.73
CA ASN A 122 9.69 -11.72 -6.62
C ASN A 122 9.02 -10.41 -7.02
N ILE A 123 8.43 -9.70 -6.06
CA ILE A 123 8.06 -8.29 -6.27
C ILE A 123 9.38 -7.51 -6.22
N CYS A 124 9.75 -6.87 -7.32
CA CYS A 124 11.01 -6.15 -7.45
C CYS A 124 10.96 -4.80 -6.70
N ILE A 125 10.78 -4.86 -5.37
CA ILE A 125 10.97 -3.72 -4.48
C ILE A 125 12.33 -3.91 -3.77
N ARG A 126 13.40 -4.11 -4.54
CA ARG A 126 14.76 -4.05 -4.03
C ARG A 126 15.40 -2.73 -4.41
N GLN A 127 15.09 -1.69 -3.66
CA GLN A 127 16.08 -0.64 -3.40
C GLN A 127 16.14 -0.44 -1.88
N PRO A 128 17.31 -0.67 -1.24
CA PRO A 128 17.49 -0.23 0.12
C PRO A 128 17.48 1.29 0.09
N ILE A 129 16.48 1.89 0.70
CA ILE A 129 16.56 3.30 1.08
C ILE A 129 17.69 3.36 2.09
N SER A 130 18.85 3.81 1.66
CA SER A 130 19.95 4.19 2.54
C SER A 130 19.44 5.38 3.35
N LEU A 131 18.99 5.11 4.55
CA LEU A 131 18.76 6.16 5.54
C LEU A 131 20.15 6.68 5.90
N GLY A 132 20.53 7.82 5.25
CA GLY A 132 21.69 8.57 5.67
C GLY A 132 21.60 8.93 7.15
N ASN A 133 22.70 8.76 7.82
CA ASN A 133 22.97 9.15 9.21
C ASN A 133 22.67 10.63 9.43
#